data_cf813d3c48a9ba27485c2bc0459114f5
#
_entry.id   cf813d3c48a9ba27485c2bc0459114f5
#
_cell.length_a   1.000
_cell.length_b   1.000
_cell.length_c   1.000
_cell.angle_alpha   90.00
_cell.angle_beta   90.00
_cell.angle_gamma   90.00
#
_symmetry.space_group_name_H-M   'P 1'
#
loop_
_entity.id
_entity.type
_entity.pdbx_description
1 polymer ?
#
loop_
_entity_poly.entity_id
_entity_poly.type
_entity_poly.pdbx_seq_one_letter_code
_entity_poly.pdbx_strand_id
1 'polypeptide(L)'
;MGSYFLGMDYGTGGCKACIINEAADVVSYAYREYDIITNREGFSEHDAERYWPLTCGMIQECVAKAGIRPDEIKGIGTSSALPSLVMVDVQGRPVHRAYNLMDRRAAKEEAWLNELLGREEIFRVTGNRIEDHPIIVNLLWEKNNRPEDFERIDKALTIDGYIRMKLTGKKTAHISAGIYYGVAYDLQNNEFDLDILERIGISESLLPEFCRCEDIIGEVTRQAASEAGLAAGTGVAGGQVDCSAGWLGGGACEVGDIQLNLGTCGNIGIIHKEKPFRDMFNFPYTTDCTGTYITATTTQTGGQSLRYLKENFGHLETAASKLIPGMDAYDCLNMEAEQVVPGSDGLLVLPYLMGERTPIWDNNARGVIFGLSLHHSKGHLVRAVMEGVAYALYDSFKILRDSGMKMNFPIVMNEGGAKSRLWRRIITDVLDVPTVFVKNRTGAPYGDALLAAVATGYRKDYKIAKEKAVYIDPMEPDAESHEIYMQYFELYKTLYSHVKEDYITLKGIREGGNQV
;
A
#
# COMPACT_ATOMS: atom_id res chain seq x y z
N MET A 1 -22.80 14.04 -26.13
CA MET A 1 -21.63 13.17 -26.04
C MET A 1 -21.25 13.16 -24.59
N GLY A 2 -21.14 11.98 -23.96
CA GLY A 2 -20.69 11.88 -22.58
C GLY A 2 -19.18 12.04 -22.48
N SER A 3 -18.68 12.48 -21.33
CA SER A 3 -17.26 12.48 -21.03
C SER A 3 -16.99 11.40 -19.98
N TYR A 4 -16.03 10.54 -20.27
CA TYR A 4 -15.65 9.41 -19.43
C TYR A 4 -14.17 9.44 -19.11
N PHE A 5 -13.78 8.81 -17.99
CA PHE A 5 -12.41 8.76 -17.52
C PHE A 5 -12.05 7.33 -17.16
N LEU A 6 -10.91 6.89 -17.64
CA LEU A 6 -10.38 5.55 -17.42
C LEU A 6 -9.33 5.58 -16.31
N GLY A 7 -9.50 4.73 -15.31
CA GLY A 7 -8.50 4.48 -14.29
C GLY A 7 -7.99 3.04 -14.34
N MET A 8 -6.69 2.84 -14.14
CA MET A 8 -6.03 1.53 -14.20
C MET A 8 -5.02 1.37 -13.08
N ASP A 9 -5.16 0.30 -12.31
CA ASP A 9 -4.29 -0.06 -11.19
C ASP A 9 -3.60 -1.41 -11.42
N TYR A 10 -2.30 -1.45 -11.17
CA TYR A 10 -1.44 -2.63 -11.31
C TYR A 10 -0.95 -3.11 -9.95
N GLY A 11 -1.75 -3.96 -9.29
CA GLY A 11 -1.40 -4.57 -8.00
C GLY A 11 -0.43 -5.75 -8.13
N THR A 12 -0.06 -6.36 -7.00
CA THR A 12 0.90 -7.48 -6.97
C THR A 12 0.38 -8.74 -7.67
N GLY A 13 -0.89 -9.07 -7.55
CA GLY A 13 -1.45 -10.31 -8.12
C GLY A 13 -2.32 -10.10 -9.35
N GLY A 14 -2.49 -8.86 -9.83
CA GLY A 14 -3.34 -8.57 -10.98
C GLY A 14 -3.57 -7.09 -11.19
N CYS A 15 -4.13 -6.77 -12.34
CA CYS A 15 -4.48 -5.42 -12.73
C CYS A 15 -5.99 -5.23 -12.85
N LYS A 16 -6.43 -4.00 -12.63
CA LYS A 16 -7.83 -3.59 -12.61
C LYS A 16 -8.01 -2.34 -13.44
N ALA A 17 -9.15 -2.21 -14.07
CA ALA A 17 -9.54 -1.00 -14.77
C ALA A 17 -11.00 -0.65 -14.46
N CYS A 18 -11.30 0.64 -14.39
CA CYS A 18 -12.68 1.11 -14.37
C CYS A 18 -12.85 2.36 -15.24
N ILE A 19 -14.06 2.56 -15.72
CA ILE A 19 -14.48 3.79 -16.39
C ILE A 19 -15.52 4.46 -15.49
N ILE A 20 -15.34 5.76 -15.27
CA ILE A 20 -16.34 6.61 -14.62
C ILE A 20 -16.93 7.62 -15.60
N ASN A 21 -18.18 8.04 -15.35
CA ASN A 21 -18.83 9.13 -16.08
C ASN A 21 -18.52 10.51 -15.45
N GLU A 22 -19.06 11.59 -16.02
CA GLU A 22 -18.93 12.97 -15.50
C GLU A 22 -19.46 13.12 -14.06
N ALA A 23 -20.42 12.31 -13.65
CA ALA A 23 -20.95 12.31 -12.29
C ALA A 23 -20.09 11.49 -11.31
N ALA A 24 -18.94 10.96 -11.78
CA ALA A 24 -18.07 10.05 -11.03
C ALA A 24 -18.73 8.71 -10.63
N ASP A 25 -19.74 8.27 -11.37
CA ASP A 25 -20.32 6.94 -11.20
C ASP A 25 -19.53 5.93 -12.03
N VAL A 26 -19.23 4.76 -11.45
CA VAL A 26 -18.56 3.68 -12.16
C VAL A 26 -19.53 3.05 -13.16
N VAL A 27 -19.19 3.09 -14.45
CA VAL A 27 -20.01 2.55 -15.53
C VAL A 27 -19.49 1.20 -16.04
N SER A 28 -18.22 0.88 -15.83
CA SER A 28 -17.64 -0.42 -16.14
C SER A 28 -16.44 -0.74 -15.28
N TYR A 29 -16.13 -2.04 -15.20
CA TYR A 29 -14.99 -2.56 -14.45
C TYR A 29 -14.49 -3.84 -15.12
N ALA A 30 -13.16 -4.02 -15.12
CA ALA A 30 -12.47 -5.22 -15.55
C ALA A 30 -11.32 -5.58 -14.59
N TYR A 31 -10.99 -6.87 -14.52
CA TYR A 31 -9.89 -7.41 -13.73
C TYR A 31 -9.16 -8.50 -14.49
N ARG A 32 -7.84 -8.55 -14.35
CA ARG A 32 -6.99 -9.62 -14.89
C ARG A 32 -5.94 -9.99 -13.86
N GLU A 33 -5.74 -11.29 -13.69
CA GLU A 33 -4.65 -11.83 -12.89
C GLU A 33 -3.39 -11.99 -13.74
N TYR A 34 -2.24 -11.94 -13.10
CA TYR A 34 -0.97 -12.37 -13.66
C TYR A 34 -0.17 -13.16 -12.63
N ASP A 35 0.67 -14.07 -13.15
CA ASP A 35 1.42 -14.98 -12.31
C ASP A 35 2.56 -14.25 -11.59
N ILE A 36 2.72 -14.54 -10.31
CA ILE A 36 3.91 -14.16 -9.54
C ILE A 36 4.93 -15.30 -9.68
N ILE A 37 6.12 -14.97 -10.15
CA ILE A 37 7.19 -15.93 -10.39
C ILE A 37 8.17 -15.88 -9.22
N THR A 38 8.20 -16.94 -8.39
CA THR A 38 9.01 -17.06 -7.17
C THR A 38 9.90 -18.32 -7.23
N ASN A 39 10.59 -18.51 -8.34
CA ASN A 39 11.38 -19.72 -8.61
C ASN A 39 12.73 -19.76 -7.86
N ARG A 40 13.08 -18.72 -7.13
CA ARG A 40 14.30 -18.62 -6.34
C ARG A 40 14.02 -17.83 -5.06
N GLU A 41 14.62 -18.20 -3.95
CA GLU A 41 14.47 -17.50 -2.67
C GLU A 41 14.87 -16.01 -2.79
N GLY A 42 14.05 -15.13 -2.23
CA GLY A 42 14.19 -13.68 -2.33
C GLY A 42 13.72 -13.06 -3.64
N PHE A 43 13.39 -13.86 -4.66
CA PHE A 43 12.94 -13.37 -5.98
C PHE A 43 11.42 -13.36 -6.07
N SER A 44 10.88 -12.24 -6.51
CA SER A 44 9.46 -12.11 -6.81
C SER A 44 9.28 -11.24 -8.07
N GLU A 45 8.93 -11.89 -9.16
CA GLU A 45 8.97 -11.34 -10.52
C GLU A 45 7.62 -11.48 -11.23
N HIS A 46 7.41 -10.63 -12.23
CA HIS A 46 6.35 -10.78 -13.24
C HIS A 46 6.94 -10.84 -14.64
N ASP A 47 6.22 -11.47 -15.55
CA ASP A 47 6.48 -11.36 -16.99
C ASP A 47 6.04 -9.96 -17.47
N ALA A 48 7.00 -9.05 -17.65
CA ALA A 48 6.74 -7.66 -18.02
C ALA A 48 6.08 -7.51 -19.40
N GLU A 49 6.30 -8.47 -20.32
CA GLU A 49 5.71 -8.43 -21.66
C GLU A 49 4.19 -8.67 -21.63
N ARG A 50 3.67 -9.30 -20.56
CA ARG A 50 2.23 -9.53 -20.41
C ARG A 50 1.45 -8.30 -20.00
N TYR A 51 2.06 -7.28 -19.41
CA TYR A 51 1.35 -6.12 -18.91
C TYR A 51 0.57 -5.38 -20.00
N TRP A 52 1.21 -5.13 -21.15
CA TRP A 52 0.55 -4.36 -22.21
C TRP A 52 -0.62 -5.10 -22.86
N PRO A 53 -0.51 -6.38 -23.28
CA PRO A 53 -1.65 -7.13 -23.79
C PRO A 53 -2.82 -7.25 -22.82
N LEU A 54 -2.54 -7.44 -21.51
CA LEU A 54 -3.59 -7.48 -20.48
C LEU A 54 -4.29 -6.13 -20.34
N THR A 55 -3.51 -5.03 -20.38
CA THR A 55 -4.04 -3.66 -20.36
C THR A 55 -4.96 -3.40 -21.55
N CYS A 56 -4.53 -3.74 -22.76
CA CYS A 56 -5.35 -3.59 -23.95
C CYS A 56 -6.68 -4.36 -23.84
N GLY A 57 -6.63 -5.61 -23.38
CA GLY A 57 -7.83 -6.43 -23.18
C GLY A 57 -8.78 -5.87 -22.13
N MET A 58 -8.25 -5.30 -21.03
CA MET A 58 -9.10 -4.67 -20.00
C MET A 58 -9.76 -3.39 -20.51
N ILE A 59 -9.04 -2.55 -21.24
CA ILE A 59 -9.57 -1.31 -21.83
C ILE A 59 -10.72 -1.64 -22.80
N GLN A 60 -10.49 -2.57 -23.73
CA GLN A 60 -11.50 -3.00 -24.71
C GLN A 60 -12.75 -3.56 -24.02
N GLU A 61 -12.57 -4.37 -22.97
CA GLU A 61 -13.68 -4.90 -22.17
C GLU A 61 -14.44 -3.79 -21.45
N CYS A 62 -13.74 -2.83 -20.81
CA CYS A 62 -14.38 -1.72 -20.12
C CYS A 62 -15.18 -0.83 -21.10
N VAL A 63 -14.63 -0.50 -22.26
CA VAL A 63 -15.30 0.29 -23.30
C VAL A 63 -16.56 -0.43 -23.80
N ALA A 64 -16.45 -1.73 -24.10
CA ALA A 64 -17.58 -2.53 -24.55
C ALA A 64 -18.69 -2.64 -23.49
N LYS A 65 -18.33 -2.91 -22.21
CA LYS A 65 -19.30 -2.98 -21.10
C LYS A 65 -19.99 -1.65 -20.83
N ALA A 66 -19.27 -0.54 -20.97
CA ALA A 66 -19.83 0.81 -20.80
C ALA A 66 -20.72 1.21 -21.98
N GLY A 67 -20.61 0.56 -23.14
CA GLY A 67 -21.37 0.89 -24.35
C GLY A 67 -21.02 2.27 -24.94
N ILE A 68 -19.77 2.72 -24.72
CA ILE A 68 -19.28 4.05 -25.14
C ILE A 68 -18.34 3.94 -26.33
N ARG A 69 -18.12 5.07 -27.01
CA ARG A 69 -17.11 5.15 -28.05
C ARG A 69 -15.74 5.51 -27.44
N PRO A 70 -14.63 5.05 -28.03
CA PRO A 70 -13.28 5.39 -27.57
C PRO A 70 -13.00 6.90 -27.46
N ASP A 71 -13.57 7.72 -28.34
CA ASP A 71 -13.40 9.18 -28.36
C ASP A 71 -14.17 9.92 -27.24
N GLU A 72 -15.04 9.22 -26.51
CA GLU A 72 -15.71 9.73 -25.32
C GLU A 72 -14.86 9.60 -24.04
N ILE A 73 -13.77 8.81 -24.06
CA ILE A 73 -12.78 8.79 -22.97
C ILE A 73 -11.88 10.02 -23.11
N LYS A 74 -11.93 10.90 -22.12
CA LYS A 74 -11.22 12.20 -22.13
C LYS A 74 -9.88 12.16 -21.45
N GLY A 75 -9.67 11.21 -20.52
CA GLY A 75 -8.43 11.09 -19.79
C GLY A 75 -8.22 9.69 -19.23
N ILE A 76 -6.95 9.38 -18.99
CA ILE A 76 -6.47 8.11 -18.44
C ILE A 76 -5.59 8.40 -17.23
N GLY A 77 -5.87 7.76 -16.09
CA GLY A 77 -5.03 7.74 -14.90
C GLY A 77 -4.53 6.34 -14.59
N THR A 78 -3.34 6.24 -14.01
CA THR A 78 -2.72 4.96 -13.68
C THR A 78 -2.10 4.96 -12.31
N SER A 79 -2.11 3.79 -11.66
CA SER A 79 -1.36 3.52 -10.45
C SER A 79 -0.74 2.14 -10.47
N SER A 80 0.23 1.92 -9.59
CA SER A 80 0.77 0.57 -9.35
C SER A 80 1.20 0.37 -7.90
N ALA A 81 1.24 -0.90 -7.50
CA ALA A 81 1.87 -1.32 -6.26
C ALA A 81 3.38 -1.04 -6.33
N LEU A 82 3.89 -0.29 -5.34
CA LEU A 82 5.29 0.15 -5.29
C LEU A 82 5.99 -0.35 -4.01
N PRO A 83 7.31 -0.56 -4.07
CA PRO A 83 8.15 -0.43 -5.26
C PRO A 83 7.93 -1.55 -6.27
N SER A 84 7.99 -1.21 -7.54
CA SER A 84 8.03 -2.16 -8.65
C SER A 84 9.03 -1.67 -9.69
N LEU A 85 9.66 -2.58 -10.44
CA LEU A 85 10.72 -2.22 -11.36
C LEU A 85 10.56 -2.93 -12.71
N VAL A 86 10.39 -2.14 -13.77
CA VAL A 86 10.45 -2.58 -15.16
C VAL A 86 11.61 -1.88 -15.82
N MET A 87 12.70 -2.60 -16.07
CA MET A 87 13.87 -2.11 -16.78
C MET A 87 13.65 -2.22 -18.28
N VAL A 88 13.75 -1.10 -18.99
CA VAL A 88 13.53 -1.05 -20.43
C VAL A 88 14.76 -0.61 -21.20
N ASP A 89 14.92 -1.14 -22.42
CA ASP A 89 15.95 -0.72 -23.38
C ASP A 89 15.57 0.60 -24.09
N VAL A 90 16.45 1.08 -24.95
CA VAL A 90 16.22 2.32 -25.72
C VAL A 90 14.98 2.25 -26.61
N GLN A 91 14.53 1.04 -27.01
CA GLN A 91 13.32 0.82 -27.78
C GLN A 91 12.08 0.68 -26.88
N GLY A 92 12.22 0.74 -25.55
CA GLY A 92 11.12 0.59 -24.60
C GLY A 92 10.66 -0.86 -24.41
N ARG A 93 11.50 -1.84 -24.76
CA ARG A 93 11.25 -3.26 -24.51
C ARG A 93 11.82 -3.65 -23.15
N PRO A 94 11.12 -4.47 -22.34
CA PRO A 94 11.69 -5.00 -21.10
C PRO A 94 13.01 -5.72 -21.36
N VAL A 95 14.02 -5.43 -20.55
CA VAL A 95 15.34 -6.12 -20.63
C VAL A 95 15.18 -7.55 -20.13
N HIS A 96 14.37 -7.73 -19.10
CA HIS A 96 13.96 -9.03 -18.57
C HIS A 96 12.67 -8.89 -17.74
N ARG A 97 12.38 -9.85 -16.82
CA ARG A 97 11.20 -9.82 -15.95
C ARG A 97 11.17 -8.58 -15.07
N ALA A 98 9.96 -8.10 -14.78
CA ALA A 98 9.73 -7.03 -13.81
C ALA A 98 9.84 -7.54 -12.38
N TYR A 99 10.31 -6.70 -11.45
CA TYR A 99 10.31 -6.98 -10.01
C TYR A 99 9.08 -6.35 -9.36
N ASN A 100 8.45 -7.08 -8.47
CA ASN A 100 7.33 -6.55 -7.70
C ASN A 100 7.75 -6.24 -6.25
N LEU A 101 6.85 -5.64 -5.49
CA LEU A 101 7.09 -5.18 -4.12
C LEU A 101 7.46 -6.30 -3.10
N MET A 102 7.31 -7.57 -3.48
CA MET A 102 7.69 -8.72 -2.64
C MET A 102 9.13 -9.20 -2.89
N ASP A 103 9.83 -8.64 -3.87
CA ASP A 103 11.22 -8.98 -4.17
C ASP A 103 12.16 -8.53 -3.06
N ARG A 104 13.05 -9.40 -2.63
CA ARG A 104 14.00 -9.18 -1.51
C ARG A 104 15.42 -9.60 -1.88
N ARG A 105 15.74 -9.62 -3.19
CA ARG A 105 17.05 -10.10 -3.65
C ARG A 105 18.21 -9.20 -3.27
N ALA A 106 17.97 -7.91 -3.04
CA ALA A 106 19.00 -6.88 -2.93
C ALA A 106 19.36 -6.54 -1.45
N ALA A 107 19.17 -7.47 -0.51
CA ALA A 107 19.48 -7.25 0.91
C ALA A 107 20.96 -6.93 1.19
N LYS A 108 21.89 -7.40 0.33
CA LYS A 108 23.32 -7.06 0.47
C LYS A 108 23.60 -5.62 0.04
N GLU A 109 22.95 -5.16 -1.01
CA GLU A 109 23.04 -3.80 -1.51
C GLU A 109 22.43 -2.82 -0.53
N GLU A 110 21.30 -3.17 0.12
CA GLU A 110 20.71 -2.41 1.21
C GLU A 110 21.68 -2.24 2.38
N ALA A 111 22.29 -3.35 2.85
CA ALA A 111 23.26 -3.32 3.93
C ALA A 111 24.46 -2.44 3.59
N TRP A 112 25.00 -2.56 2.38
CA TRP A 112 26.09 -1.73 1.90
C TRP A 112 25.72 -0.24 1.85
N LEU A 113 24.52 0.11 1.38
CA LEU A 113 24.06 1.50 1.34
C LEU A 113 23.90 2.09 2.75
N ASN A 114 23.41 1.30 3.71
CA ASN A 114 23.32 1.71 5.11
C ASN A 114 24.70 1.98 5.72
N GLU A 115 25.72 1.20 5.34
CA GLU A 115 27.10 1.41 5.79
C GLU A 115 27.72 2.65 5.13
N LEU A 116 27.49 2.85 3.82
CA LEU A 116 28.08 3.93 3.02
C LEU A 116 27.52 5.30 3.39
N LEU A 117 26.19 5.41 3.49
CA LEU A 117 25.49 6.68 3.66
C LEU A 117 25.12 6.96 5.12
N GLY A 118 24.80 5.90 5.87
CA GLY A 118 24.29 6.02 7.22
C GLY A 118 22.80 6.40 7.29
N ARG A 119 22.14 5.91 8.34
CA ARG A 119 20.69 6.08 8.52
C ARG A 119 20.24 7.54 8.58
N GLU A 120 21.02 8.40 9.22
CA GLU A 120 20.67 9.81 9.40
C GLU A 120 20.66 10.58 8.07
N GLU A 121 21.66 10.35 7.19
CA GLU A 121 21.71 10.95 5.88
C GLU A 121 20.55 10.46 5.00
N ILE A 122 20.31 9.15 4.96
CA ILE A 122 19.21 8.55 4.20
C ILE A 122 17.88 9.17 4.64
N PHE A 123 17.60 9.22 5.95
CA PHE A 123 16.36 9.79 6.46
C PHE A 123 16.24 11.30 6.17
N ARG A 124 17.32 12.04 6.28
CA ARG A 124 17.35 13.48 5.99
C ARG A 124 16.93 13.77 4.54
N VAL A 125 17.38 12.95 3.60
CA VAL A 125 17.08 13.12 2.16
C VAL A 125 15.69 12.56 1.83
N THR A 126 15.44 11.31 2.20
CA THR A 126 14.24 10.59 1.75
C THR A 126 13.02 10.76 2.66
N GLY A 127 13.21 11.27 3.89
CA GLY A 127 12.17 11.26 4.92
C GLY A 127 11.76 9.84 5.37
N ASN A 128 12.52 8.80 4.95
CA ASN A 128 12.19 7.39 5.17
C ASN A 128 13.44 6.58 5.56
N ARG A 129 13.21 5.36 6.02
CA ARG A 129 14.26 4.35 6.16
C ARG A 129 14.51 3.68 4.82
N ILE A 130 15.70 3.12 4.64
CA ILE A 130 15.98 2.24 3.50
C ILE A 130 15.33 0.87 3.73
N GLU A 131 14.92 0.25 2.64
CA GLU A 131 14.46 -1.14 2.56
C GLU A 131 15.21 -1.87 1.42
N ASP A 132 15.12 -3.19 1.36
CA ASP A 132 15.86 -4.03 0.41
C ASP A 132 15.25 -4.13 -1.00
N HIS A 133 14.14 -3.46 -1.25
CA HIS A 133 13.38 -3.57 -2.49
C HIS A 133 13.12 -2.27 -3.26
N PRO A 134 13.58 -1.05 -2.85
CA PRO A 134 13.50 0.13 -3.69
C PRO A 134 14.24 -0.02 -5.02
N ILE A 135 13.84 0.78 -6.01
CA ILE A 135 14.30 0.66 -7.39
C ILE A 135 15.82 0.78 -7.50
N ILE A 136 16.44 1.77 -6.85
CA ILE A 136 17.90 1.99 -6.90
C ILE A 136 18.66 0.83 -6.25
N VAL A 137 18.15 0.26 -5.16
CA VAL A 137 18.77 -0.92 -4.51
C VAL A 137 18.77 -2.11 -5.47
N ASN A 138 17.67 -2.33 -6.18
CA ASN A 138 17.56 -3.37 -7.20
C ASN A 138 18.43 -3.08 -8.44
N LEU A 139 18.60 -1.82 -8.86
CA LEU A 139 19.55 -1.45 -9.93
C LEU A 139 21.01 -1.75 -9.54
N LEU A 140 21.38 -1.52 -8.29
CA LEU A 140 22.70 -1.90 -7.78
C LEU A 140 22.89 -3.42 -7.83
N TRP A 141 21.84 -4.17 -7.47
CA TRP A 141 21.88 -5.63 -7.58
C TRP A 141 22.07 -6.08 -9.04
N GLU A 142 21.37 -5.48 -10.01
CA GLU A 142 21.54 -5.74 -11.43
C GLU A 142 22.98 -5.46 -11.88
N LYS A 143 23.50 -4.30 -11.53
CA LYS A 143 24.87 -3.90 -11.85
C LYS A 143 25.90 -4.92 -11.35
N ASN A 144 25.70 -5.45 -10.14
CA ASN A 144 26.62 -6.39 -9.50
C ASN A 144 26.46 -7.84 -10.00
N ASN A 145 25.27 -8.27 -10.39
CA ASN A 145 24.96 -9.67 -10.63
C ASN A 145 24.62 -9.97 -12.11
N ARG A 146 24.21 -8.96 -12.91
CA ARG A 146 23.86 -9.08 -14.33
C ARG A 146 24.39 -7.90 -15.14
N PRO A 147 25.71 -7.67 -15.16
CA PRO A 147 26.29 -6.47 -15.78
C PRO A 147 25.95 -6.34 -17.28
N GLU A 148 25.85 -7.44 -18.02
CA GLU A 148 25.49 -7.42 -19.45
C GLU A 148 24.03 -6.94 -19.66
N ASP A 149 23.11 -7.33 -18.81
CA ASP A 149 21.72 -6.84 -18.84
C ASP A 149 21.65 -5.40 -18.36
N PHE A 150 22.43 -5.04 -17.33
CA PHE A 150 22.49 -3.68 -16.80
C PHE A 150 22.92 -2.66 -17.86
N GLU A 151 23.91 -2.98 -18.70
CA GLU A 151 24.36 -2.12 -19.80
C GLU A 151 23.29 -1.88 -20.87
N ARG A 152 22.26 -2.72 -20.95
CA ARG A 152 21.14 -2.57 -21.89
C ARG A 152 20.03 -1.68 -21.38
N ILE A 153 20.04 -1.35 -20.09
CA ILE A 153 18.98 -0.55 -19.45
C ILE A 153 19.10 0.90 -19.92
N ASP A 154 18.05 1.42 -20.53
CA ASP A 154 17.89 2.84 -20.79
C ASP A 154 17.14 3.56 -19.66
N LYS A 155 16.05 2.94 -19.15
CA LYS A 155 15.26 3.50 -18.05
C LYS A 155 14.75 2.42 -17.09
N ALA A 156 14.77 2.76 -15.80
CA ALA A 156 14.15 2.02 -14.71
C ALA A 156 12.77 2.64 -14.39
N LEU A 157 11.70 1.96 -14.79
CA LEU A 157 10.33 2.45 -14.65
C LEU A 157 9.56 1.65 -13.61
N THR A 158 8.53 2.25 -13.03
CA THR A 158 7.47 1.52 -12.32
C THR A 158 6.56 0.78 -13.30
N ILE A 159 5.71 -0.15 -12.83
CA ILE A 159 4.78 -0.87 -13.73
C ILE A 159 3.85 0.13 -14.43
N ASP A 160 3.22 1.04 -13.69
CA ASP A 160 2.37 2.08 -14.27
C ASP A 160 3.16 3.05 -15.16
N GLY A 161 4.43 3.35 -14.84
CA GLY A 161 5.35 4.10 -15.68
C GLY A 161 5.62 3.42 -17.03
N TYR A 162 5.80 2.09 -17.01
CA TYR A 162 5.91 1.30 -18.23
C TYR A 162 4.61 1.36 -19.06
N ILE A 163 3.45 1.28 -18.45
CA ILE A 163 2.16 1.39 -19.16
C ILE A 163 1.97 2.79 -19.75
N ARG A 164 2.30 3.85 -19.00
CA ARG A 164 2.26 5.22 -19.53
C ARG A 164 3.21 5.38 -20.72
N MET A 165 4.41 4.79 -20.66
CA MET A 165 5.33 4.76 -21.80
C MET A 165 4.69 4.05 -23.00
N LYS A 166 4.03 2.91 -22.82
CA LYS A 166 3.31 2.21 -23.92
C LYS A 166 2.20 3.06 -24.51
N LEU A 167 1.48 3.82 -23.70
CA LEU A 167 0.41 4.72 -24.15
C LEU A 167 0.94 5.94 -24.90
N THR A 168 2.00 6.58 -24.41
CA THR A 168 2.42 7.92 -24.81
C THR A 168 3.80 8.01 -25.46
N GLY A 169 4.63 7.00 -25.30
CA GLY A 169 6.06 7.02 -25.65
C GLY A 169 6.95 7.77 -24.64
N LYS A 170 6.39 8.32 -23.54
CA LYS A 170 7.13 9.07 -22.53
C LYS A 170 7.59 8.18 -21.39
N LYS A 171 8.88 8.27 -21.02
CA LYS A 171 9.51 7.51 -19.92
C LYS A 171 9.59 8.38 -18.67
N THR A 172 8.49 8.53 -17.95
CA THR A 172 8.36 9.39 -16.76
C THR A 172 7.96 8.62 -15.51
N ALA A 173 8.26 9.19 -14.34
CA ALA A 173 7.71 8.77 -13.06
C ALA A 173 6.90 9.91 -12.42
N HIS A 174 5.87 9.60 -11.67
CA HIS A 174 5.16 10.60 -10.89
C HIS A 174 5.86 10.87 -9.55
N ILE A 175 5.74 12.08 -9.03
CA ILE A 175 6.38 12.51 -7.77
C ILE A 175 6.02 11.57 -6.60
N SER A 176 4.78 11.07 -6.53
CA SER A 176 4.40 10.14 -5.44
C SER A 176 5.10 8.77 -5.50
N ALA A 177 5.75 8.42 -6.63
CA ALA A 177 6.60 7.23 -6.73
C ALA A 177 8.05 7.49 -6.25
N GLY A 178 8.42 8.75 -6.04
CA GLY A 178 9.82 9.13 -5.81
C GLY A 178 10.50 8.37 -4.68
N ILE A 179 9.85 8.26 -3.51
CA ILE A 179 10.41 7.54 -2.36
C ILE A 179 10.70 6.06 -2.63
N TYR A 180 9.99 5.46 -3.57
CA TYR A 180 10.18 4.06 -3.96
C TYR A 180 11.38 3.85 -4.90
N TYR A 181 11.96 4.96 -5.41
CA TYR A 181 13.30 4.91 -6.01
C TYR A 181 14.38 4.76 -4.94
N GLY A 182 14.14 5.20 -3.70
CA GLY A 182 14.98 4.91 -2.54
C GLY A 182 15.95 6.02 -2.20
N VAL A 183 17.16 5.65 -1.79
CA VAL A 183 18.13 6.47 -1.05
C VAL A 183 18.51 7.82 -1.66
N ALA A 184 18.39 7.97 -2.96
CA ALA A 184 18.76 9.21 -3.67
C ALA A 184 17.56 10.12 -3.99
N TYR A 185 16.33 9.78 -3.54
CA TYR A 185 15.20 10.66 -3.77
C TYR A 185 15.05 11.69 -2.64
N ASP A 186 15.27 12.96 -2.95
CA ASP A 186 15.02 14.07 -2.03
C ASP A 186 13.52 14.37 -1.96
N LEU A 187 12.89 13.91 -0.87
CA LEU A 187 11.46 14.09 -0.63
C LEU A 187 11.07 15.57 -0.43
N GLN A 188 12.00 16.44 -0.06
CA GLN A 188 11.71 17.86 0.16
C GLN A 188 11.64 18.63 -1.14
N ASN A 189 12.51 18.29 -2.10
CA ASN A 189 12.66 18.96 -3.38
C ASN A 189 11.97 18.21 -4.53
N ASN A 190 11.58 16.93 -4.32
CA ASN A 190 10.97 16.04 -5.31
C ASN A 190 11.88 15.80 -6.53
N GLU A 191 13.16 15.60 -6.29
CA GLU A 191 14.19 15.34 -7.30
C GLU A 191 15.21 14.30 -6.81
N PHE A 192 16.09 13.86 -7.68
CA PHE A 192 17.20 12.98 -7.27
C PHE A 192 18.36 13.81 -6.73
N ASP A 193 18.93 13.36 -5.60
CA ASP A 193 20.20 13.86 -5.06
C ASP A 193 21.36 13.29 -5.90
N LEU A 194 21.95 14.14 -6.72
CA LEU A 194 22.99 13.76 -7.66
C LEU A 194 24.31 13.36 -6.97
N ASP A 195 24.62 13.93 -5.80
CA ASP A 195 25.79 13.55 -5.00
C ASP A 195 25.65 12.11 -4.51
N ILE A 196 24.48 11.75 -3.99
CA ILE A 196 24.21 10.36 -3.58
C ILE A 196 24.30 9.42 -4.79
N LEU A 197 23.70 9.77 -5.94
CA LEU A 197 23.77 8.96 -7.15
C LEU A 197 25.22 8.72 -7.60
N GLU A 198 26.06 9.75 -7.58
CA GLU A 198 27.49 9.64 -7.90
C GLU A 198 28.21 8.71 -6.92
N ARG A 199 28.01 8.90 -5.62
CA ARG A 199 28.63 8.08 -4.55
C ARG A 199 28.28 6.60 -4.64
N ILE A 200 27.04 6.27 -5.04
CA ILE A 200 26.60 4.89 -5.21
C ILE A 200 26.86 4.34 -6.63
N GLY A 201 27.31 5.19 -7.54
CA GLY A 201 27.67 4.81 -8.90
C GLY A 201 26.48 4.40 -9.77
N ILE A 202 25.32 5.04 -9.60
CA ILE A 202 24.14 4.90 -10.46
C ILE A 202 24.01 6.18 -11.28
N SER A 203 23.94 6.04 -12.62
CA SER A 203 23.75 7.19 -13.49
C SER A 203 22.32 7.72 -13.42
N GLU A 204 22.15 9.04 -13.30
CA GLU A 204 20.86 9.71 -13.43
C GLU A 204 20.16 9.35 -14.76
N SER A 205 20.94 9.09 -15.82
CA SER A 205 20.39 8.72 -17.12
C SER A 205 19.56 7.44 -17.11
N LEU A 206 19.73 6.56 -16.13
CA LEU A 206 18.93 5.35 -15.94
C LEU A 206 17.57 5.62 -15.28
N LEU A 207 17.40 6.81 -14.70
CA LEU A 207 16.23 7.19 -13.94
C LEU A 207 15.29 8.07 -14.79
N PRO A 208 13.96 7.94 -14.63
CA PRO A 208 13.00 8.76 -15.38
C PRO A 208 12.95 10.18 -14.82
N GLU A 209 12.51 11.13 -15.64
CA GLU A 209 12.13 12.45 -15.17
C GLU A 209 10.85 12.39 -14.35
N PHE A 210 10.79 13.16 -13.25
CA PHE A 210 9.58 13.27 -12.46
C PHE A 210 8.58 14.24 -13.07
N CYS A 211 7.30 13.88 -12.96
CA CYS A 211 6.15 14.73 -13.28
C CYS A 211 5.20 14.82 -12.08
N ARG A 212 4.40 15.85 -12.01
CA ARG A 212 3.31 15.91 -11.02
C ARG A 212 2.28 14.82 -11.33
N CYS A 213 1.60 14.33 -10.31
CA CYS A 213 0.57 13.31 -10.49
C CYS A 213 -0.54 13.78 -11.45
N GLU A 214 -0.89 15.05 -11.40
CA GLU A 214 -1.99 15.69 -12.14
C GLU A 214 -1.58 16.26 -13.52
N ASP A 215 -0.31 16.21 -13.89
CA ASP A 215 0.12 16.70 -15.21
C ASP A 215 -0.37 15.75 -16.30
N ILE A 216 -0.79 16.31 -17.44
CA ILE A 216 -0.93 15.53 -18.66
C ILE A 216 0.46 15.36 -19.26
N ILE A 217 1.03 14.16 -19.09
CA ILE A 217 2.40 13.86 -19.55
C ILE A 217 2.50 13.63 -21.06
N GLY A 218 1.38 13.39 -21.71
CA GLY A 218 1.29 13.10 -23.14
C GLY A 218 -0.10 12.62 -23.51
N GLU A 219 -0.23 12.25 -24.77
CA GLU A 219 -1.47 11.75 -25.37
C GLU A 219 -1.28 10.32 -25.87
N VAL A 220 -2.36 9.57 -25.91
CA VAL A 220 -2.38 8.24 -26.52
C VAL A 220 -1.93 8.31 -27.97
N THR A 221 -0.86 7.60 -28.30
CA THR A 221 -0.32 7.53 -29.66
C THR A 221 -1.26 6.78 -30.61
N ARG A 222 -1.09 6.96 -31.93
CA ARG A 222 -1.89 6.21 -32.92
C ARG A 222 -1.69 4.70 -32.81
N GLN A 223 -0.48 4.26 -32.47
CA GLN A 223 -0.18 2.86 -32.26
C GLN A 223 -0.91 2.30 -31.03
N ALA A 224 -0.76 2.95 -29.88
CA ALA A 224 -1.44 2.55 -28.65
C ALA A 224 -2.98 2.58 -28.81
N ALA A 225 -3.51 3.57 -29.50
CA ALA A 225 -4.94 3.66 -29.80
C ALA A 225 -5.44 2.45 -30.59
N SER A 226 -4.71 2.04 -31.63
CA SER A 226 -5.05 0.87 -32.44
C SER A 226 -4.98 -0.44 -31.64
N GLU A 227 -3.98 -0.58 -30.77
CA GLU A 227 -3.75 -1.82 -29.97
C GLU A 227 -4.77 -1.93 -28.82
N ALA A 228 -5.05 -0.81 -28.11
CA ALA A 228 -5.89 -0.81 -26.92
C ALA A 228 -7.38 -0.48 -27.17
N GLY A 229 -7.75 -0.09 -28.39
CA GLY A 229 -9.12 0.31 -28.69
C GLY A 229 -9.50 1.67 -28.07
N LEU A 230 -8.53 2.60 -28.02
CA LEU A 230 -8.68 3.98 -27.56
C LEU A 230 -8.71 4.97 -28.73
N ALA A 231 -9.02 6.22 -28.45
CA ALA A 231 -8.83 7.31 -29.41
C ALA A 231 -7.40 7.88 -29.28
N ALA A 232 -6.73 8.10 -30.39
CA ALA A 232 -5.47 8.85 -30.41
C ALA A 232 -5.74 10.29 -29.95
N GLY A 233 -4.82 10.85 -29.14
CA GLY A 233 -4.99 12.17 -28.57
C GLY A 233 -5.70 12.20 -27.21
N THR A 234 -6.13 11.04 -26.65
CA THR A 234 -6.63 10.97 -25.27
C THR A 234 -5.51 11.31 -24.30
N GLY A 235 -5.74 12.27 -23.39
CA GLY A 235 -4.75 12.71 -22.40
C GLY A 235 -4.43 11.63 -21.37
N VAL A 236 -3.13 11.48 -21.02
CA VAL A 236 -2.66 10.54 -20.00
C VAL A 236 -2.05 11.33 -18.85
N ALA A 237 -2.58 11.13 -17.64
CA ALA A 237 -2.11 11.78 -16.42
C ALA A 237 -0.76 11.21 -15.94
N GLY A 238 -0.04 11.97 -15.11
CA GLY A 238 1.24 11.61 -14.51
C GLY A 238 1.20 10.32 -13.69
N GLY A 239 0.06 10.00 -13.09
CA GLY A 239 -0.13 8.79 -12.31
C GLY A 239 0.05 8.98 -10.81
N GLN A 240 -0.13 7.93 -10.05
CA GLN A 240 -0.01 7.94 -8.59
C GLN A 240 0.33 6.53 -8.03
N VAL A 241 0.73 6.47 -6.76
CA VAL A 241 0.88 5.16 -6.09
C VAL A 241 -0.49 4.56 -5.75
N ASP A 242 -0.62 3.23 -5.83
CA ASP A 242 -1.88 2.50 -5.62
C ASP A 242 -2.58 2.82 -4.29
N CYS A 243 -1.80 2.97 -3.21
CA CYS A 243 -2.36 3.33 -1.92
C CYS A 243 -2.96 4.74 -1.92
N SER A 244 -2.33 5.74 -2.57
CA SER A 244 -2.91 7.08 -2.77
C SER A 244 -4.18 7.01 -3.60
N ALA A 245 -4.18 6.24 -4.68
CA ALA A 245 -5.35 6.01 -5.51
C ALA A 245 -6.50 5.38 -4.71
N GLY A 246 -6.17 4.38 -3.88
CA GLY A 246 -7.13 3.75 -2.98
C GLY A 246 -7.70 4.70 -1.93
N TRP A 247 -6.87 5.56 -1.35
CA TRP A 247 -7.29 6.58 -0.38
C TRP A 247 -8.20 7.62 -1.02
N LEU A 248 -7.79 8.13 -2.18
CA LEU A 248 -8.59 9.07 -2.96
C LEU A 248 -9.96 8.46 -3.31
N GLY A 249 -9.96 7.22 -3.80
CA GLY A 249 -11.19 6.48 -4.09
C GLY A 249 -12.06 6.24 -2.85
N GLY A 250 -11.49 6.27 -1.65
CA GLY A 250 -12.18 6.19 -0.36
C GLY A 250 -12.64 7.54 0.21
N GLY A 251 -12.42 8.64 -0.52
CA GLY A 251 -12.87 9.98 -0.14
C GLY A 251 -11.83 10.79 0.64
N ALA A 252 -10.60 10.31 0.85
CA ALA A 252 -9.55 11.12 1.46
C ALA A 252 -8.98 12.10 0.43
N CYS A 253 -9.30 13.37 0.53
CA CYS A 253 -8.89 14.39 -0.44
C CYS A 253 -8.48 15.73 0.18
N GLU A 254 -8.56 15.86 1.50
CA GLU A 254 -8.25 17.09 2.20
C GLU A 254 -7.19 16.88 3.28
N VAL A 255 -6.42 17.93 3.56
CA VAL A 255 -5.47 17.93 4.68
C VAL A 255 -6.18 17.65 6.00
N GLY A 256 -5.70 16.68 6.72
CA GLY A 256 -6.29 16.16 7.95
C GLY A 256 -7.13 14.90 7.76
N ASP A 257 -7.49 14.51 6.53
CA ASP A 257 -8.22 13.27 6.33
C ASP A 257 -7.34 12.07 6.72
N ILE A 258 -7.96 11.10 7.41
CA ILE A 258 -7.30 9.92 7.97
C ILE A 258 -7.99 8.68 7.44
N GLN A 259 -7.20 7.72 6.97
CA GLN A 259 -7.69 6.39 6.63
C GLN A 259 -6.96 5.31 7.40
N LEU A 260 -7.71 4.29 7.81
CA LEU A 260 -7.21 3.05 8.38
C LEU A 260 -7.54 1.90 7.45
N ASN A 261 -6.51 1.26 6.92
CA ASN A 261 -6.65 0.07 6.08
C ASN A 261 -6.25 -1.16 6.89
N LEU A 262 -7.18 -2.11 7.00
CA LEU A 262 -6.98 -3.37 7.73
C LEU A 262 -6.97 -4.54 6.74
N GLY A 263 -5.94 -4.57 5.90
CA GLY A 263 -5.66 -5.64 4.94
C GLY A 263 -4.74 -6.70 5.51
N THR A 264 -3.82 -7.23 4.71
CA THR A 264 -2.75 -8.14 5.19
C THR A 264 -1.96 -7.47 6.31
N CYS A 265 -1.48 -6.26 6.08
CA CYS A 265 -0.96 -5.36 7.10
C CYS A 265 -2.09 -4.49 7.67
N GLY A 266 -1.82 -3.79 8.78
CA GLY A 266 -2.67 -2.71 9.26
C GLY A 266 -1.93 -1.38 9.11
N ASN A 267 -2.59 -0.35 8.54
CA ASN A 267 -1.97 0.96 8.46
C ASN A 267 -2.97 2.09 8.74
N ILE A 268 -2.48 3.11 9.42
CA ILE A 268 -3.19 4.38 9.58
C ILE A 268 -2.33 5.45 8.94
N GLY A 269 -2.91 6.29 8.11
CA GLY A 269 -2.20 7.40 7.53
C GLY A 269 -3.02 8.68 7.57
N ILE A 270 -2.33 9.80 7.56
CA ILE A 270 -2.88 11.14 7.61
C ILE A 270 -2.33 12.00 6.47
N ILE A 271 -3.19 12.78 5.84
CA ILE A 271 -2.80 13.78 4.84
C ILE A 271 -2.39 15.06 5.55
N HIS A 272 -1.17 15.56 5.29
CA HIS A 272 -0.63 16.75 5.96
C HIS A 272 0.29 17.58 5.05
N LYS A 273 0.73 18.75 5.56
CA LYS A 273 1.71 19.65 4.90
C LYS A 273 2.95 19.91 5.76
N GLU A 274 3.11 19.20 6.85
CA GLU A 274 4.09 19.50 7.89
C GLU A 274 5.45 18.90 7.60
N LYS A 275 6.51 19.63 7.95
CA LYS A 275 7.91 19.23 7.94
C LYS A 275 8.54 19.68 9.28
N PRO A 276 9.58 19.01 9.80
CA PRO A 276 10.25 17.82 9.25
C PRO A 276 9.38 16.54 9.37
N PHE A 277 9.70 15.56 8.52
CA PHE A 277 9.03 14.26 8.54
C PHE A 277 9.34 13.47 9.82
N ARG A 278 8.43 12.57 10.21
CA ARG A 278 8.62 11.66 11.33
C ARG A 278 9.19 10.33 10.85
N ASP A 279 9.84 9.59 11.74
CA ASP A 279 10.41 8.26 11.47
C ASP A 279 9.28 7.21 11.27
N MET A 280 8.52 7.45 10.21
CA MET A 280 7.40 6.65 9.72
C MET A 280 7.51 6.58 8.21
N PHE A 281 6.45 6.14 7.54
CA PHE A 281 6.44 6.05 6.10
C PHE A 281 5.83 7.33 5.50
N ASN A 282 6.66 8.13 4.82
CA ASN A 282 6.29 9.44 4.30
C ASN A 282 6.36 9.46 2.77
N PHE A 283 5.32 9.92 2.11
CA PHE A 283 5.31 10.04 0.64
C PHE A 283 4.38 11.17 0.17
N PRO A 284 4.66 11.77 -1.01
CA PRO A 284 3.81 12.82 -1.56
C PRO A 284 2.42 12.28 -1.89
N TYR A 285 1.40 13.06 -1.57
CA TYR A 285 0.01 12.70 -1.87
C TYR A 285 -0.47 13.36 -3.17
N THR A 286 -1.34 12.69 -3.90
CA THR A 286 -1.84 13.09 -5.22
C THR A 286 -2.45 14.50 -5.24
N THR A 287 -3.21 14.86 -4.20
CA THR A 287 -3.83 16.19 -4.11
C THR A 287 -2.79 17.25 -3.76
N ASP A 288 -2.16 17.87 -4.74
CA ASP A 288 -1.00 18.77 -4.59
C ASP A 288 0.27 18.01 -4.16
N CYS A 289 0.73 17.11 -5.02
CA CYS A 289 1.87 16.22 -4.74
C CYS A 289 3.22 16.90 -4.47
N THR A 290 3.32 18.19 -4.63
CA THR A 290 4.52 18.98 -4.27
C THR A 290 4.45 19.62 -2.89
N GLY A 291 3.28 19.67 -2.27
CA GLY A 291 3.09 20.35 -0.99
C GLY A 291 2.25 19.54 0.03
N THR A 292 1.76 18.39 -0.36
CA THR A 292 0.91 17.54 0.49
C THR A 292 1.52 16.13 0.58
N TYR A 293 1.56 15.60 1.78
CA TYR A 293 2.17 14.30 2.09
C TYR A 293 1.19 13.42 2.84
N ILE A 294 1.40 12.12 2.74
CA ILE A 294 0.90 11.15 3.71
C ILE A 294 2.04 10.77 4.64
N THR A 295 1.80 10.81 5.93
CA THR A 295 2.57 10.01 6.90
C THR A 295 1.71 8.82 7.28
N ALA A 296 2.20 7.62 6.98
CA ALA A 296 1.54 6.37 7.29
C ALA A 296 2.32 5.57 8.34
N THR A 297 1.58 4.98 9.26
CA THR A 297 2.07 3.98 10.19
C THR A 297 1.70 2.60 9.66
N THR A 298 2.48 1.59 9.97
CA THR A 298 2.19 0.23 9.48
C THR A 298 2.54 -0.80 10.54
N THR A 299 1.55 -1.61 10.95
CA THR A 299 1.83 -2.90 11.60
C THR A 299 1.94 -3.99 10.55
N GLN A 300 2.97 -4.82 10.67
CA GLN A 300 3.33 -5.81 9.65
C GLN A 300 2.25 -6.89 9.44
N THR A 301 1.54 -7.26 10.49
CA THR A 301 0.52 -8.31 10.47
C THR A 301 -0.81 -7.80 11.02
N GLY A 302 -1.59 -7.12 10.18
CA GLY A 302 -2.97 -6.71 10.48
C GLY A 302 -3.96 -7.86 10.32
N GLY A 303 -4.74 -7.87 9.24
CA GLY A 303 -5.68 -8.94 8.91
C GLY A 303 -5.04 -10.31 8.74
N GLN A 304 -3.73 -10.36 8.41
CA GLN A 304 -2.98 -11.61 8.34
C GLN A 304 -2.91 -12.33 9.70
N SER A 305 -2.95 -11.62 10.82
CA SER A 305 -2.97 -12.23 12.16
C SER A 305 -4.24 -13.06 12.37
N LEU A 306 -5.40 -12.52 11.98
CA LEU A 306 -6.66 -13.25 12.06
C LEU A 306 -6.75 -14.37 11.01
N ARG A 307 -6.19 -14.13 9.83
CA ARG A 307 -6.06 -15.17 8.80
C ARG A 307 -5.23 -16.35 9.29
N TYR A 308 -4.11 -16.09 9.95
CA TYR A 308 -3.28 -17.14 10.57
C TYR A 308 -4.07 -17.97 11.57
N LEU A 309 -4.87 -17.33 12.44
CA LEU A 309 -5.74 -18.07 13.37
C LEU A 309 -6.77 -18.92 12.64
N LYS A 310 -7.42 -18.37 11.62
CA LYS A 310 -8.40 -19.13 10.82
C LYS A 310 -7.76 -20.36 10.18
N GLU A 311 -6.60 -20.22 9.56
CA GLU A 311 -5.95 -21.31 8.83
C GLU A 311 -5.39 -22.39 9.73
N ASN A 312 -4.91 -22.06 10.94
CA ASN A 312 -4.26 -23.01 11.84
C ASN A 312 -5.17 -23.52 12.98
N PHE A 313 -6.19 -22.76 13.37
CA PHE A 313 -7.06 -23.07 14.51
C PHE A 313 -8.55 -23.01 14.19
N GLY A 314 -8.95 -22.52 13.01
CA GLY A 314 -10.33 -22.32 12.59
C GLY A 314 -10.85 -23.39 11.62
N HIS A 315 -10.42 -24.65 11.75
CA HIS A 315 -10.85 -25.71 10.84
C HIS A 315 -12.35 -26.07 10.97
N LEU A 316 -12.88 -26.05 12.20
CA LEU A 316 -14.29 -26.27 12.46
C LEU A 316 -15.16 -25.14 11.90
N GLU A 317 -14.76 -23.89 12.10
CA GLU A 317 -15.44 -22.70 11.58
C GLU A 317 -15.43 -22.70 10.05
N THR A 318 -14.31 -23.09 9.45
CA THR A 318 -14.18 -23.27 8.00
C THR A 318 -15.09 -24.38 7.47
N ALA A 319 -15.29 -25.45 8.22
CA ALA A 319 -16.23 -26.51 7.85
C ALA A 319 -17.69 -26.07 8.06
N ALA A 320 -17.98 -25.42 9.20
CA ALA A 320 -19.32 -24.94 9.53
C ALA A 320 -19.84 -23.87 8.56
N SER A 321 -18.97 -22.92 8.17
CA SER A 321 -19.34 -21.86 7.23
C SER A 321 -19.80 -22.40 5.87
N LYS A 322 -19.31 -23.55 5.43
CA LYS A 322 -19.75 -24.19 4.18
C LYS A 322 -21.19 -24.71 4.23
N LEU A 323 -21.73 -24.91 5.44
CA LEU A 323 -23.09 -25.43 5.67
C LEU A 323 -24.11 -24.30 5.83
N ILE A 324 -23.67 -23.04 6.04
CA ILE A 324 -24.54 -21.91 6.32
C ILE A 324 -24.39 -20.89 5.19
N PRO A 325 -25.37 -20.75 4.28
CA PRO A 325 -25.30 -19.77 3.19
C PRO A 325 -25.12 -18.35 3.69
N GLY A 326 -24.15 -17.63 3.11
CA GLY A 326 -23.88 -16.23 3.45
C GLY A 326 -23.01 -16.02 4.69
N MET A 327 -22.53 -17.09 5.34
CA MET A 327 -21.59 -17.02 6.46
C MET A 327 -20.21 -17.52 6.03
N ASP A 328 -19.16 -16.80 6.42
CA ASP A 328 -17.78 -17.25 6.25
C ASP A 328 -17.14 -17.66 7.59
N ALA A 329 -15.93 -18.23 7.54
CA ALA A 329 -15.23 -18.69 8.74
C ALA A 329 -14.85 -17.55 9.68
N TYR A 330 -14.66 -16.33 9.16
CA TYR A 330 -14.39 -15.15 9.98
C TYR A 330 -15.62 -14.71 10.76
N ASP A 331 -16.83 -14.88 10.19
CA ASP A 331 -18.08 -14.60 10.92
C ASP A 331 -18.20 -15.51 12.13
N CYS A 332 -17.89 -16.80 11.98
CA CYS A 332 -17.89 -17.76 13.11
C CYS A 332 -16.88 -17.36 14.20
N LEU A 333 -15.64 -17.01 13.81
CA LEU A 333 -14.62 -16.55 14.75
C LEU A 333 -15.02 -15.24 15.45
N ASN A 334 -15.64 -14.31 14.73
CA ASN A 334 -16.19 -13.09 15.32
C ASN A 334 -17.25 -13.37 16.38
N MET A 335 -18.19 -14.28 16.09
CA MET A 335 -19.24 -14.67 17.05
C MET A 335 -18.67 -15.24 18.36
N GLU A 336 -17.59 -16.03 18.29
CA GLU A 336 -16.91 -16.54 19.48
C GLU A 336 -16.21 -15.40 20.26
N ALA A 337 -15.55 -14.47 19.56
CA ALA A 337 -14.85 -13.36 20.17
C ALA A 337 -15.80 -12.29 20.76
N GLU A 338 -17.02 -12.14 20.21
CA GLU A 338 -18.05 -11.22 20.73
C GLU A 338 -18.54 -11.59 22.14
N GLN A 339 -18.40 -12.87 22.54
CA GLN A 339 -18.78 -13.33 23.88
C GLN A 339 -17.75 -12.97 24.96
N VAL A 340 -16.59 -12.46 24.56
CA VAL A 340 -15.47 -12.15 25.46
C VAL A 340 -15.46 -10.66 25.75
N VAL A 341 -15.17 -10.29 26.99
CA VAL A 341 -15.10 -8.89 27.45
C VAL A 341 -13.86 -8.16 26.92
N PRO A 342 -13.84 -6.82 26.89
CA PRO A 342 -12.66 -6.04 26.61
C PRO A 342 -11.46 -6.44 27.48
N GLY A 343 -10.26 -6.54 26.86
CA GLY A 343 -9.04 -7.02 27.53
C GLY A 343 -8.90 -8.53 27.58
N SER A 344 -9.83 -9.27 26.94
CA SER A 344 -9.76 -10.74 26.73
C SER A 344 -9.47 -11.51 28.03
N ASP A 345 -10.05 -11.08 29.17
CA ASP A 345 -9.86 -11.67 30.51
C ASP A 345 -8.38 -11.83 30.92
N GLY A 346 -7.52 -10.91 30.51
CA GLY A 346 -6.09 -10.93 30.83
C GLY A 346 -5.21 -11.64 29.82
N LEU A 347 -5.77 -12.08 28.69
CA LEU A 347 -5.00 -12.64 27.58
C LEU A 347 -4.49 -11.53 26.67
N LEU A 348 -3.17 -11.38 26.58
CA LEU A 348 -2.51 -10.34 25.77
C LEU A 348 -1.73 -10.97 24.61
N VAL A 349 -1.79 -10.39 23.43
CA VAL A 349 -1.07 -10.84 22.24
C VAL A 349 -0.22 -9.74 21.65
N LEU A 350 1.09 -10.02 21.43
CA LEU A 350 1.92 -9.25 20.51
C LEU A 350 1.78 -9.88 19.13
N PRO A 351 1.17 -9.20 18.13
CA PRO A 351 0.81 -9.83 16.85
C PRO A 351 1.96 -9.85 15.82
N TYR A 352 3.21 -9.81 16.25
CA TYR A 352 4.41 -9.60 15.42
C TYR A 352 4.85 -10.86 14.66
N LEU A 353 3.94 -11.53 13.97
CA LEU A 353 4.18 -12.83 13.33
C LEU A 353 5.29 -12.79 12.24
N MET A 354 5.51 -11.63 11.64
CA MET A 354 6.50 -11.41 10.56
C MET A 354 7.50 -10.28 10.88
N GLY A 355 7.77 -10.02 12.15
CA GLY A 355 8.43 -8.80 12.59
C GLY A 355 7.43 -7.66 12.74
N GLU A 356 7.91 -6.48 13.10
CA GLU A 356 7.07 -5.29 13.22
C GLU A 356 7.75 -4.06 12.65
N ARG A 357 6.93 -3.17 12.05
CA ARG A 357 7.37 -1.88 11.53
C ARG A 357 7.18 -0.76 12.56
N THR A 358 6.35 0.21 12.26
CA THR A 358 6.20 1.40 13.10
C THR A 358 5.49 1.09 14.42
N PRO A 359 5.95 1.69 15.54
CA PRO A 359 7.11 2.57 15.67
C PRO A 359 8.40 1.84 16.04
N ILE A 360 8.36 0.51 16.26
CA ILE A 360 9.46 -0.25 16.86
C ILE A 360 10.53 -0.70 15.86
N TRP A 361 10.18 -0.91 14.62
CA TRP A 361 11.07 -1.30 13.51
C TRP A 361 11.97 -2.51 13.86
N ASP A 362 11.36 -3.62 14.29
CA ASP A 362 12.04 -4.83 14.71
C ASP A 362 11.66 -6.03 13.82
N ASN A 363 12.54 -6.37 12.88
CA ASN A 363 12.36 -7.52 11.98
C ASN A 363 12.52 -8.87 12.70
N ASN A 364 13.12 -8.88 13.92
CA ASN A 364 13.30 -10.09 14.72
C ASN A 364 12.09 -10.37 15.63
N ALA A 365 11.24 -9.38 15.89
CA ALA A 365 10.04 -9.56 16.71
C ALA A 365 9.18 -10.73 16.19
N ARG A 366 8.59 -11.47 17.11
CA ARG A 366 7.69 -12.60 16.82
C ARG A 366 6.47 -12.54 17.72
N GLY A 367 5.41 -13.29 17.32
CA GLY A 367 4.18 -13.35 18.09
C GLY A 367 4.41 -13.87 19.51
N VAL A 368 3.76 -13.23 20.49
CA VAL A 368 3.75 -13.65 21.90
C VAL A 368 2.30 -13.75 22.35
N ILE A 369 1.97 -14.81 23.06
CA ILE A 369 0.69 -15.00 23.77
C ILE A 369 1.02 -15.00 25.27
N PHE A 370 0.55 -14.01 25.98
CA PHE A 370 0.84 -13.80 27.40
C PHE A 370 -0.42 -13.87 28.25
N GLY A 371 -0.32 -14.50 29.42
CA GLY A 371 -1.45 -14.61 30.35
C GLY A 371 -2.41 -15.79 30.10
N LEU A 372 -2.09 -16.71 29.17
CA LEU A 372 -2.95 -17.85 28.85
C LEU A 372 -3.17 -18.74 30.09
N SER A 373 -4.43 -19.06 30.35
CA SER A 373 -4.84 -19.93 31.45
C SER A 373 -5.97 -20.88 31.03
N LEU A 374 -6.36 -21.82 31.93
CA LEU A 374 -7.30 -22.89 31.63
C LEU A 374 -8.74 -22.40 31.32
N HIS A 375 -9.12 -21.20 31.71
CA HIS A 375 -10.45 -20.66 31.43
C HIS A 375 -10.55 -19.98 30.05
N HIS A 376 -9.44 -19.67 29.42
CA HIS A 376 -9.47 -19.04 28.11
C HIS A 376 -9.90 -20.02 27.01
N SER A 377 -10.89 -19.60 26.26
CA SER A 377 -11.36 -20.30 25.04
C SER A 377 -10.67 -19.77 23.78
N LYS A 378 -10.98 -20.38 22.64
CA LYS A 378 -10.56 -19.88 21.33
C LYS A 378 -11.08 -18.46 21.07
N GLY A 379 -12.30 -18.13 21.49
CA GLY A 379 -12.85 -16.77 21.39
C GLY A 379 -11.97 -15.72 22.08
N HIS A 380 -11.38 -16.04 23.24
CA HIS A 380 -10.43 -15.16 23.92
C HIS A 380 -9.17 -14.96 23.06
N LEU A 381 -8.63 -16.00 22.45
CA LEU A 381 -7.46 -15.90 21.59
C LEU A 381 -7.75 -15.03 20.35
N VAL A 382 -8.91 -15.23 19.71
CA VAL A 382 -9.33 -14.44 18.56
C VAL A 382 -9.45 -12.96 18.93
N ARG A 383 -10.13 -12.66 20.05
CA ARG A 383 -10.28 -11.28 20.54
C ARG A 383 -8.94 -10.66 20.93
N ALA A 384 -8.09 -11.38 21.66
CA ALA A 384 -6.77 -10.90 22.07
C ALA A 384 -5.86 -10.58 20.86
N VAL A 385 -5.97 -11.33 19.75
CA VAL A 385 -5.27 -11.02 18.50
C VAL A 385 -5.84 -9.74 17.87
N MET A 386 -7.16 -9.54 17.83
CA MET A 386 -7.77 -8.31 17.33
C MET A 386 -7.36 -7.10 18.17
N GLU A 387 -7.34 -7.23 19.50
CA GLU A 387 -6.91 -6.20 20.45
C GLU A 387 -5.42 -5.89 20.29
N GLY A 388 -4.56 -6.91 20.15
CA GLY A 388 -3.12 -6.74 19.92
C GLY A 388 -2.80 -5.95 18.66
N VAL A 389 -3.52 -6.21 17.56
CA VAL A 389 -3.41 -5.40 16.33
C VAL A 389 -3.90 -3.97 16.56
N ALA A 390 -4.98 -3.77 17.32
CA ALA A 390 -5.47 -2.44 17.65
C ALA A 390 -4.43 -1.66 18.50
N TYR A 391 -3.73 -2.33 19.43
CA TYR A 391 -2.64 -1.72 20.22
C TYR A 391 -1.44 -1.35 19.35
N ALA A 392 -1.05 -2.19 18.38
CA ALA A 392 0.02 -1.86 17.43
C ALA A 392 -0.32 -0.61 16.60
N LEU A 393 -1.57 -0.51 16.14
CA LEU A 393 -2.07 0.68 15.44
C LEU A 393 -2.10 1.91 16.34
N TYR A 394 -2.55 1.76 17.59
CA TYR A 394 -2.62 2.87 18.54
C TYR A 394 -1.24 3.41 18.93
N ASP A 395 -0.25 2.54 19.12
CA ASP A 395 1.12 2.96 19.47
C ASP A 395 1.69 3.95 18.44
N SER A 396 1.44 3.70 17.18
CA SER A 396 1.84 4.60 16.10
C SER A 396 0.90 5.81 15.95
N PHE A 397 -0.42 5.60 16.04
CA PHE A 397 -1.41 6.66 15.91
C PHE A 397 -1.25 7.72 17.00
N LYS A 398 -0.90 7.30 18.21
CA LYS A 398 -0.61 8.21 19.34
C LYS A 398 0.51 9.19 18.99
N ILE A 399 1.55 8.75 18.31
CA ILE A 399 2.65 9.62 17.87
C ILE A 399 2.15 10.69 16.88
N LEU A 400 1.28 10.32 15.94
CA LEU A 400 0.67 11.26 15.00
C LEU A 400 -0.25 12.25 15.72
N ARG A 401 -1.09 11.77 16.64
CA ARG A 401 -2.01 12.61 17.43
C ARG A 401 -1.26 13.61 18.31
N ASP A 402 -0.24 13.15 19.01
CA ASP A 402 0.56 13.98 19.93
C ASP A 402 1.45 14.99 19.16
N SER A 403 1.59 14.82 17.83
CA SER A 403 2.32 15.76 16.98
C SER A 403 1.62 17.09 16.75
N GLY A 404 0.32 17.17 17.03
CA GLY A 404 -0.49 18.36 16.78
C GLY A 404 -0.93 18.54 15.32
N MET A 405 -0.75 17.53 14.46
CA MET A 405 -1.25 17.56 13.09
C MET A 405 -2.77 17.76 13.07
N LYS A 406 -3.27 18.53 12.08
CA LYS A 406 -4.70 18.64 11.85
C LYS A 406 -5.29 17.27 11.55
N MET A 407 -6.33 16.86 12.27
CA MET A 407 -7.03 15.60 12.10
C MET A 407 -8.52 15.84 11.84
N ASN A 408 -9.05 15.27 10.77
CA ASN A 408 -10.47 15.29 10.44
C ASN A 408 -11.08 13.95 10.83
N PHE A 409 -12.09 13.96 11.64
CA PHE A 409 -12.84 12.76 12.04
C PHE A 409 -14.19 12.71 11.31
N PRO A 410 -14.78 11.52 11.15
CA PRO A 410 -14.32 10.20 11.60
C PRO A 410 -13.16 9.65 10.77
N ILE A 411 -12.36 8.73 11.36
CA ILE A 411 -11.39 7.91 10.61
C ILE A 411 -12.17 6.97 9.68
N VAL A 412 -11.78 6.92 8.42
CA VAL A 412 -12.38 6.02 7.42
C VAL A 412 -11.66 4.68 7.44
N MET A 413 -12.37 3.61 7.81
CA MET A 413 -11.85 2.25 7.83
C MET A 413 -12.13 1.51 6.53
N ASN A 414 -11.17 0.70 6.09
CA ASN A 414 -11.19 0.00 4.82
C ASN A 414 -10.63 -1.42 4.93
N GLU A 415 -10.75 -2.16 3.83
CA GLU A 415 -10.19 -3.50 3.58
C GLU A 415 -10.92 -4.63 4.30
N GLY A 416 -10.35 -5.87 4.14
CA GLY A 416 -11.02 -7.10 4.55
C GLY A 416 -11.27 -7.22 6.05
N GLY A 417 -10.29 -6.87 6.88
CA GLY A 417 -10.42 -6.92 8.34
C GLY A 417 -11.45 -5.93 8.87
N ALA A 418 -11.59 -4.78 8.21
CA ALA A 418 -12.60 -3.79 8.57
C ALA A 418 -14.06 -4.21 8.25
N LYS A 419 -14.29 -5.34 7.58
CA LYS A 419 -15.63 -5.94 7.46
C LYS A 419 -16.15 -6.46 8.79
N SER A 420 -15.27 -6.90 9.70
CA SER A 420 -15.65 -7.32 11.06
C SER A 420 -16.14 -6.12 11.88
N ARG A 421 -17.42 -6.13 12.26
CA ARG A 421 -18.00 -5.08 13.11
C ARG A 421 -17.36 -5.07 14.49
N LEU A 422 -17.07 -6.24 15.05
CA LEU A 422 -16.37 -6.39 16.32
C LEU A 422 -14.97 -5.74 16.27
N TRP A 423 -14.20 -6.03 15.22
CA TRP A 423 -12.85 -5.47 15.11
C TRP A 423 -12.85 -3.95 14.93
N ARG A 424 -13.81 -3.41 14.14
CA ARG A 424 -13.98 -1.95 14.07
C ARG A 424 -14.31 -1.36 15.43
N ARG A 425 -15.20 -2.01 16.22
CA ARG A 425 -15.54 -1.57 17.58
C ARG A 425 -14.29 -1.54 18.47
N ILE A 426 -13.51 -2.61 18.51
CA ILE A 426 -12.25 -2.69 19.28
C ILE A 426 -11.30 -1.56 18.87
N ILE A 427 -11.09 -1.35 17.56
CA ILE A 427 -10.18 -0.31 17.05
C ILE A 427 -10.71 1.09 17.44
N THR A 428 -12.02 1.35 17.30
CA THR A 428 -12.64 2.62 17.65
C THR A 428 -12.40 2.95 19.12
N ASP A 429 -12.64 1.97 20.00
CA ASP A 429 -12.49 2.14 21.44
C ASP A 429 -11.02 2.28 21.86
N VAL A 430 -10.10 1.52 21.23
CA VAL A 430 -8.66 1.63 21.50
C VAL A 430 -8.10 2.98 21.02
N LEU A 431 -8.49 3.45 19.84
CA LEU A 431 -8.01 4.73 19.30
C LEU A 431 -8.63 5.95 19.99
N ASP A 432 -9.77 5.80 20.66
CA ASP A 432 -10.57 6.86 21.30
C ASP A 432 -10.96 7.96 20.30
N VAL A 433 -11.43 7.58 19.13
CA VAL A 433 -11.86 8.51 18.08
C VAL A 433 -13.02 7.93 17.26
N PRO A 434 -13.91 8.79 16.73
CA PRO A 434 -14.97 8.33 15.84
C PRO A 434 -14.43 7.65 14.60
N THR A 435 -15.08 6.56 14.18
CA THR A 435 -14.73 5.82 12.98
C THR A 435 -15.95 5.53 12.11
N VAL A 436 -15.70 5.24 10.84
CA VAL A 436 -16.73 4.88 9.88
C VAL A 436 -16.18 3.86 8.87
N PHE A 437 -17.03 3.00 8.34
CA PHE A 437 -16.64 2.03 7.31
C PHE A 437 -17.11 2.49 5.92
N VAL A 438 -16.22 2.40 4.93
CA VAL A 438 -16.60 2.71 3.55
C VAL A 438 -17.15 1.45 2.86
N LYS A 439 -18.40 1.52 2.35
CA LYS A 439 -19.12 0.36 1.82
C LYS A 439 -18.69 0.09 0.40
N ASN A 440 -18.77 0.69 -0.56
CA ASN A 440 -18.54 0.28 -1.95
C ASN A 440 -17.26 0.90 -2.49
N ARG A 441 -16.26 0.07 -2.77
CA ARG A 441 -15.00 0.50 -3.38
C ARG A 441 -14.69 -0.33 -4.61
N THR A 442 -14.42 0.35 -5.70
CA THR A 442 -13.70 -0.24 -6.85
C THR A 442 -12.19 -0.23 -6.61
N GLY A 443 -11.74 0.34 -5.46
CA GLY A 443 -10.34 0.43 -5.10
C GLY A 443 -9.59 1.53 -5.86
N ALA A 444 -8.28 1.31 -6.07
CA ALA A 444 -7.37 2.26 -6.70
C ALA A 444 -7.82 2.72 -8.11
N PRO A 445 -8.36 1.87 -9.02
CA PRO A 445 -8.76 2.35 -10.35
C PRO A 445 -9.80 3.48 -10.32
N TYR A 446 -10.65 3.55 -9.30
CA TYR A 446 -11.58 4.67 -9.15
C TYR A 446 -10.85 5.99 -8.84
N GLY A 447 -9.86 5.94 -7.94
CA GLY A 447 -8.99 7.08 -7.65
C GLY A 447 -8.20 7.52 -8.89
N ASP A 448 -7.75 6.58 -9.72
CA ASP A 448 -7.05 6.86 -10.98
C ASP A 448 -7.96 7.53 -12.01
N ALA A 449 -9.21 7.09 -12.10
CA ALA A 449 -10.19 7.73 -12.98
C ALA A 449 -10.54 9.15 -12.51
N LEU A 450 -10.59 9.40 -11.20
CA LEU A 450 -10.74 10.74 -10.64
C LEU A 450 -9.52 11.62 -10.93
N LEU A 451 -8.29 11.06 -10.80
CA LEU A 451 -7.06 11.74 -11.21
C LEU A 451 -7.13 12.17 -12.67
N ALA A 452 -7.56 11.28 -13.58
CA ALA A 452 -7.73 11.59 -14.99
C ALA A 452 -8.73 12.73 -15.23
N ALA A 453 -9.84 12.76 -14.49
CA ALA A 453 -10.83 13.81 -14.60
C ALA A 453 -10.32 15.19 -14.14
N VAL A 454 -9.45 15.22 -13.11
CA VAL A 454 -8.82 16.45 -12.64
C VAL A 454 -7.70 16.87 -13.58
N ALA A 455 -6.82 15.97 -13.97
CA ALA A 455 -5.69 16.23 -14.87
C ALA A 455 -6.13 16.81 -16.23
N THR A 456 -7.29 16.37 -16.74
CA THR A 456 -7.86 16.90 -18.00
C THR A 456 -8.69 18.16 -17.83
N GLY A 457 -8.80 18.71 -16.62
CA GLY A 457 -9.53 19.94 -16.32
C GLY A 457 -11.06 19.80 -16.31
N TYR A 458 -11.61 18.59 -16.45
CA TYR A 458 -13.06 18.35 -16.32
C TYR A 458 -13.53 18.52 -14.89
N ARG A 459 -12.66 18.27 -13.92
CA ARG A 459 -12.91 18.57 -12.52
C ARG A 459 -11.84 19.50 -11.97
N LYS A 460 -12.26 20.39 -11.08
CA LYS A 460 -11.39 21.37 -10.44
C LYS A 460 -10.60 20.75 -9.27
N ASP A 461 -11.21 19.78 -8.58
CA ASP A 461 -10.69 19.15 -7.38
C ASP A 461 -11.26 17.74 -7.20
N TYR A 462 -10.86 17.07 -6.11
CA TYR A 462 -11.24 15.70 -5.78
C TYR A 462 -12.42 15.58 -4.81
N LYS A 463 -13.12 16.66 -4.44
CA LYS A 463 -14.19 16.63 -3.42
C LYS A 463 -15.32 15.67 -3.75
N ILE A 464 -15.56 15.43 -5.03
CA ILE A 464 -16.51 14.43 -5.50
C ILE A 464 -16.22 13.03 -4.95
N ALA A 465 -14.97 12.69 -4.65
CA ALA A 465 -14.61 11.42 -4.04
C ALA A 465 -15.28 11.25 -2.67
N LYS A 466 -15.29 12.32 -1.86
CA LYS A 466 -15.90 12.36 -0.54
C LYS A 466 -17.44 12.36 -0.63
N GLU A 467 -17.99 13.08 -1.61
CA GLU A 467 -19.44 13.13 -1.86
C GLU A 467 -20.00 11.78 -2.33
N LYS A 468 -19.21 11.01 -3.10
CA LYS A 468 -19.60 9.69 -3.62
C LYS A 468 -19.26 8.54 -2.68
N ALA A 469 -18.42 8.76 -1.69
CA ALA A 469 -18.09 7.73 -0.71
C ALA A 469 -19.34 7.39 0.13
N VAL A 470 -19.70 6.12 0.16
CA VAL A 470 -20.82 5.63 0.97
C VAL A 470 -20.28 5.14 2.30
N TYR A 471 -20.41 5.98 3.31
CA TYR A 471 -20.02 5.65 4.67
C TYR A 471 -21.18 4.96 5.40
N ILE A 472 -20.87 3.87 6.07
CA ILE A 472 -21.84 3.09 6.87
C ILE A 472 -21.27 2.77 8.24
N ASP A 473 -22.13 2.38 9.16
CA ASP A 473 -21.82 1.92 10.51
C ASP A 473 -20.90 2.89 11.27
N PRO A 474 -21.32 4.17 11.44
CA PRO A 474 -20.55 5.11 12.24
C PRO A 474 -20.48 4.61 13.69
N MET A 475 -19.30 4.74 14.30
CA MET A 475 -19.03 4.32 15.67
C MET A 475 -18.38 5.46 16.45
N GLU A 476 -18.93 5.76 17.62
CA GLU A 476 -18.30 6.60 18.63
C GLU A 476 -17.52 5.72 19.60
N PRO A 477 -16.38 6.16 20.15
CA PRO A 477 -15.65 5.40 21.14
C PRO A 477 -16.45 5.21 22.43
N ASP A 478 -16.28 4.06 23.07
CA ASP A 478 -16.82 3.79 24.40
C ASP A 478 -15.74 4.05 25.46
N ALA A 479 -15.99 5.02 26.34
CA ALA A 479 -15.00 5.48 27.32
C ALA A 479 -14.62 4.39 28.34
N GLU A 480 -15.55 3.54 28.77
CA GLU A 480 -15.30 2.48 29.74
C GLU A 480 -14.39 1.41 29.10
N SER A 481 -14.69 0.99 27.88
CA SER A 481 -13.87 0.06 27.12
C SER A 481 -12.47 0.67 26.86
N HIS A 482 -12.38 1.95 26.51
CA HIS A 482 -11.11 2.65 26.31
C HIS A 482 -10.23 2.60 27.56
N GLU A 483 -10.77 2.92 28.73
CA GLU A 483 -10.03 2.86 30.00
C GLU A 483 -9.46 1.45 30.27
N ILE A 484 -10.26 0.41 30.00
CA ILE A 484 -9.80 -0.98 30.12
C ILE A 484 -8.66 -1.23 29.15
N TYR A 485 -8.83 -0.90 27.85
CA TYR A 485 -7.82 -1.13 26.82
C TYR A 485 -6.50 -0.39 27.10
N MET A 486 -6.54 0.81 27.68
CA MET A 486 -5.32 1.54 28.00
C MET A 486 -4.48 0.88 29.09
N GLN A 487 -5.09 0.16 30.05
CA GLN A 487 -4.35 -0.63 31.03
C GLN A 487 -3.59 -1.79 30.33
N TYR A 488 -4.25 -2.46 29.39
CA TYR A 488 -3.61 -3.53 28.59
C TYR A 488 -2.56 -2.98 27.62
N PHE A 489 -2.78 -1.80 27.05
CA PHE A 489 -1.82 -1.16 26.16
C PHE A 489 -0.48 -0.84 26.86
N GLU A 490 -0.52 -0.34 28.08
CA GLU A 490 0.71 -0.11 28.85
C GLU A 490 1.47 -1.43 29.13
N LEU A 491 0.74 -2.51 29.42
CA LEU A 491 1.34 -3.83 29.58
C LEU A 491 1.88 -4.37 28.24
N TYR A 492 1.18 -4.13 27.13
CA TYR A 492 1.60 -4.48 25.77
C TYR A 492 2.98 -3.89 25.44
N LYS A 493 3.18 -2.60 25.68
CA LYS A 493 4.46 -1.91 25.47
C LYS A 493 5.58 -2.48 26.36
N THR A 494 5.26 -2.68 27.62
CA THR A 494 6.19 -3.21 28.60
C THR A 494 6.60 -4.65 28.25
N LEU A 495 5.65 -5.49 27.84
CA LEU A 495 5.90 -6.87 27.44
C LEU A 495 6.88 -6.94 26.26
N TYR A 496 6.68 -6.12 25.21
CA TYR A 496 7.63 -6.05 24.11
C TYR A 496 9.04 -5.70 24.57
N SER A 497 9.17 -4.70 25.45
CA SER A 497 10.49 -4.28 25.96
C SER A 497 11.21 -5.39 26.73
N HIS A 498 10.47 -6.27 27.41
CA HIS A 498 11.03 -7.39 28.17
C HIS A 498 11.48 -8.56 27.27
N VAL A 499 10.79 -8.82 26.16
CA VAL A 499 11.12 -9.96 25.29
C VAL A 499 11.99 -9.58 24.09
N LYS A 500 12.31 -8.31 23.91
CA LYS A 500 13.03 -7.79 22.74
C LYS A 500 14.37 -8.49 22.51
N GLU A 501 15.17 -8.66 23.55
CA GLU A 501 16.49 -9.31 23.46
C GLU A 501 16.37 -10.83 23.22
N ASP A 502 15.27 -11.44 23.67
CA ASP A 502 15.01 -12.87 23.47
C ASP A 502 14.73 -13.18 21.99
N TYR A 503 14.19 -12.23 21.19
CA TYR A 503 14.02 -12.43 19.75
C TYR A 503 15.36 -12.58 19.02
N ILE A 504 16.39 -11.83 19.44
CA ILE A 504 17.76 -11.94 18.90
C ILE A 504 18.33 -13.32 19.23
N THR A 505 18.16 -13.75 20.48
CA THR A 505 18.59 -15.08 20.95
C THR A 505 17.88 -16.18 20.18
N LEU A 506 16.55 -16.07 20.01
CA LEU A 506 15.75 -17.04 19.26
C LEU A 506 16.19 -17.14 17.78
N LYS A 507 16.52 -16.00 17.17
CA LYS A 507 17.07 -15.97 15.80
C LYS A 507 18.38 -16.75 15.74
N GLY A 508 19.32 -16.48 16.66
CA GLY A 508 20.61 -17.18 16.72
C GLY A 508 20.47 -18.71 16.88
N ILE A 509 19.54 -19.16 17.71
CA ILE A 509 19.26 -20.61 17.89
C ILE A 509 18.74 -21.22 16.57
N ARG A 510 17.84 -20.55 15.86
CA ARG A 510 17.26 -21.04 14.60
C ARG A 510 18.29 -21.11 13.48
N GLU A 511 19.16 -20.13 13.38
CA GLU A 511 20.22 -20.06 12.35
C GLU A 511 21.38 -21.02 12.67
N GLY A 512 21.76 -21.18 13.95
CA GLY A 512 22.77 -22.14 14.38
C GLY A 512 22.32 -23.60 14.31
N GLY A 513 21.02 -23.89 14.43
CA GLY A 513 20.45 -25.22 14.34
C GLY A 513 20.37 -25.81 12.92
N ASN A 514 20.51 -25.00 11.90
CA ASN A 514 20.53 -25.44 10.48
C ASN A 514 21.92 -25.88 9.99
N GLN A 515 22.91 -25.99 10.91
CA GLN A 515 24.28 -26.47 10.61
C GLN A 515 24.54 -27.90 11.15
N VAL A 516 23.50 -28.66 11.50
CA VAL A 516 23.63 -30.09 11.89
C VAL A 516 22.95 -30.97 10.87
#